data_7a7422bbcc836a5570e243d16e3a97e1
#
_entry.id   7a7422bbcc836a5570e243d16e3a97e1
#
_cell.length_a   1.000
_cell.length_b   1.000
_cell.length_c   1.000
_cell.angle_alpha   90.00
_cell.angle_beta   90.00
_cell.angle_gamma   90.00
#
_symmetry.space_group_name_H-M   'P 1'
#
loop_
_entity.id
_entity.type
_entity.pdbx_description
1 polymer ?
#
loop_
_entity_poly.entity_id
_entity_poly.type
_entity_poly.pdbx_seq_one_letter_code
_entity_poly.pdbx_strand_id
1 'polypeptide(L)'
;THDHLDYHPSFKAYRDTKKILFDSLHETAFALINADDKNAKVMVQNCKAKIHTYALHRLAEFFAQVLESQFKGMLLKINQKEIWTQMLGEFNAYNILAVYAVSQLLGKDEWESLKSISQLKSVAGRFQTFETPNKVMVVVDYAHTPDALKNVLTTINKIRTQNESLITVVGCGGNRDQEKRPMMGFIAAQLSSKVLFTSDNPRDEDPDRIIKQMSEGVDPVDYKKTMSVSHRKEAIKVAYQLSQPGDVVLIAGKGHENYQEVKGQRLPFDDFEIAQEIFSKTP
;
A
#
# COMPACT_ATOMS: atom_id res chain seq x y z
N THR A 1 -4.14 -12.59 0.04
CA THR A 1 -2.97 -12.17 -0.74
C THR A 1 -1.82 -13.16 -0.56
N HIS A 2 -0.88 -13.18 -1.50
CA HIS A 2 0.34 -13.98 -1.43
C HIS A 2 1.32 -13.31 -0.46
N ASP A 3 1.23 -13.67 0.84
CA ASP A 3 2.07 -13.13 1.91
C ASP A 3 2.18 -14.18 3.03
N HIS A 4 3.28 -14.15 3.78
CA HIS A 4 3.57 -15.08 4.89
C HIS A 4 3.57 -16.58 4.52
N LEU A 5 3.76 -16.93 3.23
CA LEU A 5 3.87 -18.31 2.78
C LEU A 5 5.27 -18.90 3.04
N ASP A 6 6.22 -18.08 3.47
CA ASP A 6 7.48 -18.49 4.09
C ASP A 6 7.29 -19.13 5.48
N TYR A 7 6.20 -18.76 6.20
CA TYR A 7 5.84 -19.29 7.52
C TYR A 7 4.69 -20.32 7.46
N HIS A 8 3.67 -20.05 6.64
CA HIS A 8 2.51 -20.93 6.49
C HIS A 8 2.66 -21.83 5.27
N PRO A 9 2.42 -23.16 5.39
CA PRO A 9 2.61 -24.11 4.28
C PRO A 9 1.63 -23.90 3.12
N SER A 10 0.56 -23.12 3.31
CA SER A 10 -0.42 -22.79 2.27
C SER A 10 -1.26 -21.58 2.64
N PHE A 11 -1.87 -20.94 1.64
CA PHE A 11 -2.86 -19.88 1.87
C PHE A 11 -4.04 -20.35 2.74
N LYS A 12 -4.44 -21.61 2.63
CA LYS A 12 -5.49 -22.20 3.47
C LYS A 12 -5.06 -22.19 4.94
N ALA A 13 -3.85 -22.65 5.26
CA ALA A 13 -3.31 -22.63 6.62
C ALA A 13 -3.23 -21.22 7.19
N TYR A 14 -2.75 -20.25 6.39
CA TYR A 14 -2.70 -18.84 6.77
C TYR A 14 -4.10 -18.27 7.07
N ARG A 15 -5.09 -18.52 6.21
CA ARG A 15 -6.48 -18.11 6.42
C ARG A 15 -7.07 -18.76 7.68
N ASP A 16 -6.87 -20.07 7.84
CA ASP A 16 -7.46 -20.84 8.95
C ASP A 16 -6.85 -20.38 10.29
N THR A 17 -5.57 -20.00 10.33
CA THR A 17 -4.95 -19.37 11.51
C THR A 17 -5.63 -18.05 11.88
N LYS A 18 -5.91 -17.18 10.91
CA LYS A 18 -6.66 -15.94 11.18
C LYS A 18 -8.10 -16.19 11.61
N LYS A 19 -8.71 -17.26 11.11
CA LYS A 19 -10.08 -17.67 11.47
C LYS A 19 -10.25 -18.01 12.93
N ILE A 20 -9.21 -18.49 13.60
CA ILE A 20 -9.23 -18.82 15.05
C ILE A 20 -9.79 -17.66 15.89
N LEU A 21 -9.43 -16.41 15.55
CA LEU A 21 -9.96 -15.24 16.26
C LEU A 21 -11.49 -15.20 16.19
N PHE A 22 -12.07 -15.36 15.00
CA PHE A 22 -13.53 -15.31 14.82
C PHE A 22 -14.23 -16.49 15.49
N ASP A 23 -13.65 -17.69 15.43
CA ASP A 23 -14.20 -18.90 16.07
C ASP A 23 -14.17 -18.81 17.60
N SER A 24 -13.26 -18.02 18.17
CA SER A 24 -13.11 -17.81 19.62
C SER A 24 -13.97 -16.67 20.18
N LEU A 25 -14.65 -15.89 19.35
CA LEU A 25 -15.46 -14.76 19.82
C LEU A 25 -16.64 -15.26 20.64
N HIS A 26 -16.86 -14.60 21.78
CA HIS A 26 -18.03 -14.85 22.63
C HIS A 26 -19.31 -14.30 21.98
N GLU A 27 -20.46 -14.88 22.30
CA GLU A 27 -21.76 -14.46 21.74
C GLU A 27 -22.15 -13.00 22.06
N THR A 28 -21.59 -12.41 23.11
CA THR A 28 -21.78 -10.98 23.46
C THR A 28 -20.89 -10.04 22.67
N ALA A 29 -19.94 -10.56 21.90
CA ALA A 29 -19.08 -9.77 21.02
C ALA A 29 -19.77 -9.50 19.66
N PHE A 30 -19.08 -8.77 18.79
CA PHE A 30 -19.45 -8.67 17.38
C PHE A 30 -18.26 -8.99 16.48
N ALA A 31 -18.55 -9.47 15.31
CA ALA A 31 -17.57 -9.69 14.23
C ALA A 31 -17.92 -8.80 13.04
N LEU A 32 -16.99 -7.94 12.61
CA LEU A 32 -17.15 -7.09 11.43
C LEU A 32 -16.31 -7.66 10.29
N ILE A 33 -16.93 -7.97 9.15
CA ILE A 33 -16.27 -8.57 8.00
C ILE A 33 -16.48 -7.74 6.72
N ASN A 34 -15.46 -7.76 5.85
CA ASN A 34 -15.54 -7.14 4.53
C ASN A 34 -16.34 -8.07 3.58
N ALA A 35 -17.56 -7.67 3.19
CA ALA A 35 -18.41 -8.47 2.30
C ALA A 35 -17.88 -8.56 0.85
N ASP A 36 -16.96 -7.67 0.46
CA ASP A 36 -16.30 -7.74 -0.85
C ASP A 36 -15.19 -8.80 -0.89
N ASP A 37 -14.68 -9.25 0.27
CA ASP A 37 -13.67 -10.32 0.32
C ASP A 37 -14.34 -11.69 0.12
N LYS A 38 -13.82 -12.45 -0.84
CA LYS A 38 -14.31 -13.81 -1.17
C LYS A 38 -14.23 -14.81 0.00
N ASN A 39 -13.32 -14.58 0.96
CA ASN A 39 -13.14 -15.44 2.13
C ASN A 39 -13.97 -15.00 3.34
N ALA A 40 -14.66 -13.86 3.30
CA ALA A 40 -15.38 -13.31 4.44
C ALA A 40 -16.33 -14.33 5.11
N LYS A 41 -17.16 -15.02 4.29
CA LYS A 41 -18.10 -16.04 4.81
C LYS A 41 -17.38 -17.20 5.49
N VAL A 42 -16.24 -17.64 4.98
CA VAL A 42 -15.44 -18.72 5.56
C VAL A 42 -14.87 -18.31 6.91
N MET A 43 -14.44 -17.05 7.04
CA MET A 43 -13.86 -16.52 8.29
C MET A 43 -14.84 -16.61 9.47
N VAL A 44 -16.13 -16.40 9.26
CA VAL A 44 -17.16 -16.36 10.31
C VAL A 44 -18.05 -17.59 10.35
N GLN A 45 -17.70 -18.66 9.64
CA GLN A 45 -18.54 -19.87 9.50
C GLN A 45 -18.93 -20.50 10.86
N ASN A 46 -18.03 -20.46 11.84
CA ASN A 46 -18.27 -21.02 13.18
C ASN A 46 -18.34 -19.91 14.26
N CYS A 47 -18.42 -18.64 13.85
CA CYS A 47 -18.47 -17.52 14.78
C CYS A 47 -19.80 -17.50 15.53
N LYS A 48 -19.74 -17.39 16.86
CA LYS A 48 -20.92 -17.29 17.75
C LYS A 48 -21.36 -15.83 17.96
N ALA A 49 -20.47 -14.89 17.69
CA ALA A 49 -20.74 -13.47 17.84
C ALA A 49 -21.69 -12.95 16.73
N LYS A 50 -22.35 -11.83 16.96
CA LYS A 50 -23.18 -11.17 15.97
C LYS A 50 -22.30 -10.69 14.82
N ILE A 51 -22.66 -11.09 13.59
CA ILE A 51 -21.90 -10.76 12.37
C ILE A 51 -22.44 -9.49 11.76
N HIS A 52 -21.56 -8.52 11.52
CA HIS A 52 -21.80 -7.27 10.80
C HIS A 52 -20.94 -7.22 9.55
N THR A 53 -21.41 -6.51 8.52
CA THR A 53 -20.74 -6.45 7.23
C THR A 53 -20.46 -5.02 6.80
N TYR A 54 -19.34 -4.81 6.13
CA TYR A 54 -19.04 -3.57 5.43
C TYR A 54 -18.55 -3.86 4.00
N ALA A 55 -18.77 -2.94 3.07
CA ALA A 55 -18.39 -3.09 1.67
C ALA A 55 -18.32 -1.75 0.93
N LEU A 56 -17.61 -1.72 -0.20
CA LEU A 56 -17.62 -0.62 -1.18
C LEU A 56 -18.37 -0.99 -2.47
N HIS A 57 -18.51 -2.28 -2.78
CA HIS A 57 -19.05 -2.75 -4.07
C HIS A 57 -20.29 -3.63 -3.93
N ARG A 58 -20.52 -4.23 -2.76
CA ARG A 58 -21.67 -5.13 -2.49
C ARG A 58 -22.58 -4.52 -1.45
N LEU A 59 -23.81 -5.01 -1.42
CA LEU A 59 -24.74 -4.67 -0.33
C LEU A 59 -24.17 -5.16 1.00
N ALA A 60 -24.10 -4.26 1.96
CA ALA A 60 -23.61 -4.50 3.30
C ALA A 60 -24.32 -3.58 4.30
N GLU A 61 -24.23 -3.90 5.59
CA GLU A 61 -24.83 -3.06 6.66
C GLU A 61 -24.19 -1.68 6.69
N PHE A 62 -22.85 -1.64 6.55
CA PHE A 62 -22.10 -0.40 6.38
C PHE A 62 -21.58 -0.33 4.95
N PHE A 63 -21.93 0.74 4.27
CA PHE A 63 -21.55 0.92 2.87
C PHE A 63 -20.93 2.29 2.64
N ALA A 64 -19.89 2.35 1.84
CA ALA A 64 -19.33 3.61 1.37
C ALA A 64 -19.06 3.57 -0.13
N GLN A 65 -19.08 4.75 -0.74
CA GLN A 65 -18.72 4.96 -2.14
C GLN A 65 -17.65 6.04 -2.22
N VAL A 66 -16.61 5.80 -3.02
CA VAL A 66 -15.63 6.83 -3.38
C VAL A 66 -16.25 7.67 -4.49
N LEU A 67 -16.54 8.94 -4.23
CA LEU A 67 -17.11 9.86 -5.20
C LEU A 67 -16.03 10.57 -6.01
N GLU A 68 -14.96 11.02 -5.32
CA GLU A 68 -13.82 11.70 -5.93
C GLU A 68 -12.52 11.23 -5.28
N SER A 69 -11.44 11.23 -6.07
CA SER A 69 -10.09 10.91 -5.58
C SER A 69 -9.07 11.82 -6.25
N GLN A 70 -8.27 12.53 -5.44
CA GLN A 70 -7.22 13.45 -5.85
C GLN A 70 -6.00 13.25 -4.95
N PHE A 71 -4.80 13.72 -5.34
CA PHE A 71 -3.60 13.61 -4.49
C PHE A 71 -3.71 14.33 -3.13
N LYS A 72 -4.71 15.20 -2.95
CA LYS A 72 -4.98 15.91 -1.69
C LYS A 72 -5.98 15.20 -0.78
N GLY A 73 -6.62 14.12 -1.26
CA GLY A 73 -7.63 13.40 -0.50
C GLY A 73 -8.69 12.75 -1.38
N MET A 74 -9.69 12.19 -0.74
CA MET A 74 -10.86 11.63 -1.43
C MET A 74 -12.17 12.06 -0.76
N LEU A 75 -13.22 12.17 -1.57
CA LEU A 75 -14.59 12.36 -1.11
C LEU A 75 -15.27 10.99 -1.00
N LEU A 76 -15.69 10.66 0.20
CA LEU A 76 -16.43 9.43 0.50
C LEU A 76 -17.88 9.75 0.82
N LYS A 77 -18.80 8.94 0.32
CA LYS A 77 -20.18 8.89 0.77
C LYS A 77 -20.37 7.66 1.66
N ILE A 78 -20.54 7.87 2.96
CA ILE A 78 -20.76 6.80 3.94
C ILE A 78 -22.21 6.90 4.42
N ASN A 79 -23.01 5.88 4.21
CA ASN A 79 -24.42 5.83 4.63
C ASN A 79 -25.19 7.16 4.34
N GLN A 80 -25.09 7.68 3.13
CA GLN A 80 -25.71 8.91 2.65
C GLN A 80 -25.05 10.24 3.09
N LYS A 81 -24.02 10.21 3.92
CA LYS A 81 -23.26 11.40 4.33
C LYS A 81 -21.95 11.51 3.57
N GLU A 82 -21.66 12.70 3.08
CA GLU A 82 -20.41 12.96 2.34
C GLU A 82 -19.37 13.53 3.28
N ILE A 83 -18.17 12.96 3.24
CA ILE A 83 -17.02 13.43 4.00
C ILE A 83 -15.78 13.50 3.11
N TRP A 84 -15.01 14.55 3.31
CA TRP A 84 -13.67 14.64 2.76
C TRP A 84 -12.65 14.06 3.72
N THR A 85 -11.71 13.24 3.21
CA THR A 85 -10.59 12.68 3.98
C THR A 85 -9.28 12.92 3.26
N GLN A 86 -8.19 13.11 4.00
CA GLN A 86 -6.84 13.24 3.45
C GLN A 86 -6.21 11.86 3.12
N MET A 87 -6.84 10.77 3.52
CA MET A 87 -6.38 9.42 3.19
C MET A 87 -6.78 9.07 1.77
N LEU A 88 -5.88 8.42 1.03
CA LEU A 88 -6.01 8.12 -0.39
C LEU A 88 -6.07 6.64 -0.67
N GLY A 89 -6.76 6.30 -1.75
CA GLY A 89 -6.86 4.95 -2.28
C GLY A 89 -8.04 4.16 -1.72
N GLU A 90 -8.58 3.28 -2.57
CA GLU A 90 -9.74 2.45 -2.26
C GLU A 90 -9.51 1.56 -1.02
N PHE A 91 -8.26 1.08 -0.81
CA PHE A 91 -7.91 0.34 0.40
C PHE A 91 -8.07 1.17 1.69
N ASN A 92 -7.82 2.49 1.63
CA ASN A 92 -8.09 3.39 2.75
C ASN A 92 -9.58 3.69 2.91
N ALA A 93 -10.37 3.68 1.84
CA ALA A 93 -11.82 3.75 1.95
C ALA A 93 -12.38 2.56 2.74
N TYR A 94 -11.87 1.32 2.49
CA TYR A 94 -12.19 0.15 3.33
C TYR A 94 -11.77 0.34 4.79
N ASN A 95 -10.56 0.84 5.05
CA ASN A 95 -10.05 1.07 6.40
C ASN A 95 -10.93 2.08 7.15
N ILE A 96 -11.25 3.20 6.50
CA ILE A 96 -12.12 4.25 7.05
C ILE A 96 -13.52 3.70 7.35
N LEU A 97 -14.09 2.95 6.41
CA LEU A 97 -15.41 2.37 6.60
C LEU A 97 -15.44 1.35 7.73
N ALA A 98 -14.38 0.55 7.88
CA ALA A 98 -14.25 -0.37 9.01
C ALA A 98 -14.17 0.37 10.36
N VAL A 99 -13.38 1.45 10.43
CA VAL A 99 -13.29 2.30 11.64
C VAL A 99 -14.65 2.95 11.95
N TYR A 100 -15.33 3.50 10.94
CA TYR A 100 -16.67 4.05 11.09
C TYR A 100 -17.66 2.99 11.61
N ALA A 101 -17.69 1.81 10.97
CA ALA A 101 -18.58 0.72 11.36
C ALA A 101 -18.36 0.29 12.82
N VAL A 102 -17.10 0.11 13.23
CA VAL A 102 -16.76 -0.21 14.63
C VAL A 102 -17.21 0.88 15.58
N SER A 103 -17.02 2.17 15.22
CA SER A 103 -17.46 3.29 16.08
C SER A 103 -18.98 3.27 16.30
N GLN A 104 -19.77 2.99 15.26
CA GLN A 104 -21.23 2.87 15.34
C GLN A 104 -21.64 1.64 16.18
N LEU A 105 -21.01 0.49 16.00
CA LEU A 105 -21.26 -0.72 16.78
C LEU A 105 -20.92 -0.55 18.27
N LEU A 106 -20.01 0.36 18.59
CA LEU A 106 -19.67 0.76 19.95
C LEU A 106 -20.56 1.89 20.50
N GLY A 107 -21.61 2.29 19.77
CA GLY A 107 -22.57 3.31 20.18
C GLY A 107 -22.02 4.74 20.22
N LYS A 108 -20.98 5.04 19.43
CA LYS A 108 -20.45 6.40 19.31
C LYS A 108 -21.36 7.27 18.47
N ASP A 109 -21.39 8.58 18.77
CA ASP A 109 -22.11 9.54 17.95
C ASP A 109 -21.60 9.54 16.51
N GLU A 110 -22.53 9.56 15.56
CA GLU A 110 -22.21 9.44 14.15
C GLU A 110 -21.43 10.67 13.63
N TRP A 111 -21.85 11.89 14.01
CA TRP A 111 -21.20 13.09 13.53
C TRP A 111 -19.80 13.26 14.12
N GLU A 112 -19.61 12.96 15.40
CA GLU A 112 -18.29 12.97 16.04
C GLU A 112 -17.36 11.92 15.40
N SER A 113 -17.89 10.76 15.02
CA SER A 113 -17.13 9.72 14.31
C SER A 113 -16.68 10.20 12.92
N LEU A 114 -17.60 10.76 12.13
CA LEU A 114 -17.30 11.29 10.79
C LEU A 114 -16.34 12.49 10.84
N LYS A 115 -16.53 13.40 11.79
CA LYS A 115 -15.64 14.52 12.03
C LYS A 115 -14.21 14.06 12.36
N SER A 116 -14.09 13.10 13.27
CA SER A 116 -12.78 12.52 13.61
C SER A 116 -12.12 11.87 12.41
N ILE A 117 -12.88 11.10 11.62
CA ILE A 117 -12.39 10.46 10.39
C ILE A 117 -11.92 11.50 9.36
N SER A 118 -12.65 12.61 9.18
CA SER A 118 -12.27 13.67 8.23
C SER A 118 -10.95 14.36 8.58
N GLN A 119 -10.56 14.33 9.85
CA GLN A 119 -9.31 14.92 10.35
C GLN A 119 -8.11 13.95 10.31
N LEU A 120 -8.36 12.68 9.99
CA LEU A 120 -7.27 11.69 9.88
C LEU A 120 -6.31 12.07 8.76
N LYS A 121 -5.04 12.09 9.08
CA LYS A 121 -3.94 12.23 8.12
C LYS A 121 -3.48 10.85 7.68
N SER A 122 -2.77 10.77 6.55
CA SER A 122 -2.11 9.54 6.15
C SER A 122 -1.15 9.05 7.24
N VAL A 123 -1.18 7.75 7.51
CA VAL A 123 -0.22 7.12 8.41
C VAL A 123 1.15 7.15 7.74
N ALA A 124 2.22 7.37 8.53
CA ALA A 124 3.57 7.36 8.01
C ALA A 124 3.85 6.10 7.17
N GLY A 125 4.37 6.28 5.96
CA GLY A 125 4.66 5.21 5.02
C GLY A 125 3.45 4.44 4.48
N ARG A 126 2.23 4.98 4.58
CA ARG A 126 1.01 4.42 4.01
C ARG A 126 0.39 5.44 3.06
N PHE A 127 0.75 5.37 1.78
CA PHE A 127 0.38 6.34 0.76
C PHE A 127 0.66 7.78 1.24
N GLN A 128 1.80 7.96 1.88
CA GLN A 128 2.21 9.25 2.42
C GLN A 128 2.70 10.13 1.27
N THR A 129 2.15 11.33 1.14
CA THR A 129 2.42 12.21 -0.01
C THR A 129 3.01 13.53 0.39
N PHE A 130 3.84 14.10 -0.48
CA PHE A 130 4.19 15.51 -0.47
C PHE A 130 4.43 16.00 -1.90
N GLU A 131 4.10 17.27 -2.15
CA GLU A 131 4.40 17.95 -3.40
C GLU A 131 5.70 18.75 -3.26
N THR A 132 6.57 18.58 -4.23
CA THR A 132 7.87 19.29 -4.25
C THR A 132 7.72 20.72 -4.79
N PRO A 133 8.70 21.63 -4.57
CA PRO A 133 8.70 22.95 -5.16
C PRO A 133 8.55 22.93 -6.70
N ASN A 134 9.14 21.91 -7.36
CA ASN A 134 9.07 21.71 -8.80
C ASN A 134 7.80 20.98 -9.27
N LYS A 135 6.76 20.91 -8.42
CA LYS A 135 5.46 20.29 -8.76
C LYS A 135 5.52 18.80 -9.07
N VAL A 136 6.50 18.08 -8.56
CA VAL A 136 6.54 16.62 -8.59
C VAL A 136 5.79 16.11 -7.35
N MET A 137 4.86 15.17 -7.55
CA MET A 137 4.19 14.49 -6.45
C MET A 137 4.99 13.27 -6.01
N VAL A 138 5.43 13.23 -4.75
CA VAL A 138 6.13 12.07 -4.19
C VAL A 138 5.17 11.29 -3.30
N VAL A 139 5.14 9.98 -3.49
CA VAL A 139 4.34 9.02 -2.72
C VAL A 139 5.28 8.00 -2.07
N VAL A 140 5.20 7.83 -0.74
CA VAL A 140 5.95 6.80 -0.01
C VAL A 140 4.97 5.79 0.56
N ASP A 141 5.18 4.50 0.26
CA ASP A 141 4.28 3.43 0.67
C ASP A 141 5.01 2.14 1.10
N TYR A 142 4.39 1.41 2.02
CA TYR A 142 4.88 0.12 2.52
C TYR A 142 4.57 -1.06 1.58
N ALA A 143 4.16 -0.83 0.37
CA ALA A 143 3.79 -1.87 -0.61
C ALA A 143 4.99 -2.78 -0.94
N HIS A 144 5.10 -3.91 -0.24
CA HIS A 144 6.18 -4.90 -0.34
C HIS A 144 5.66 -6.28 -0.80
N THR A 145 4.39 -6.37 -1.21
CA THR A 145 3.78 -7.56 -1.82
C THR A 145 3.23 -7.23 -3.20
N PRO A 146 3.07 -8.22 -4.11
CA PRO A 146 2.53 -7.99 -5.45
C PRO A 146 1.17 -7.28 -5.43
N ASP A 147 0.22 -7.73 -4.61
CA ASP A 147 -1.10 -7.13 -4.51
C ASP A 147 -1.06 -5.70 -3.97
N ALA A 148 -0.24 -5.45 -2.92
CA ALA A 148 -0.10 -4.11 -2.36
C ALA A 148 0.50 -3.15 -3.39
N LEU A 149 1.57 -3.55 -4.10
CA LEU A 149 2.19 -2.75 -5.14
C LEU A 149 1.20 -2.45 -6.28
N LYS A 150 0.46 -3.46 -6.73
CA LYS A 150 -0.59 -3.29 -7.74
C LYS A 150 -1.64 -2.28 -7.30
N ASN A 151 -2.11 -2.38 -6.06
CA ASN A 151 -3.14 -1.48 -5.52
C ASN A 151 -2.66 -0.03 -5.47
N VAL A 152 -1.44 0.22 -5.00
CA VAL A 152 -0.86 1.56 -4.94
C VAL A 152 -0.67 2.14 -6.35
N LEU A 153 -0.05 1.39 -7.27
CA LEU A 153 0.15 1.82 -8.65
C LEU A 153 -1.17 2.07 -9.38
N THR A 154 -2.17 1.20 -9.19
CA THR A 154 -3.51 1.39 -9.76
C THR A 154 -4.18 2.64 -9.21
N THR A 155 -4.04 2.90 -7.90
CA THR A 155 -4.58 4.11 -7.28
C THR A 155 -3.95 5.37 -7.88
N ILE A 156 -2.63 5.41 -8.01
CA ILE A 156 -1.93 6.54 -8.64
C ILE A 156 -2.40 6.72 -10.09
N ASN A 157 -2.50 5.63 -10.85
CA ASN A 157 -2.95 5.66 -12.26
C ASN A 157 -4.40 6.11 -12.43
N LYS A 158 -5.27 5.92 -11.42
CA LYS A 158 -6.64 6.45 -11.42
C LYS A 158 -6.70 7.95 -11.10
N ILE A 159 -5.74 8.47 -10.33
CA ILE A 159 -5.72 9.86 -9.87
C ILE A 159 -5.04 10.77 -10.90
N ARG A 160 -3.94 10.32 -11.51
CA ARG A 160 -3.20 11.12 -12.51
C ARG A 160 -3.97 11.25 -13.82
N THR A 161 -3.74 12.34 -14.56
CA THR A 161 -4.44 12.66 -15.82
C THR A 161 -3.88 11.89 -17.02
N GLN A 162 -2.88 11.03 -16.86
CA GLN A 162 -2.15 10.26 -17.87
C GLN A 162 -1.14 11.09 -18.72
N ASN A 163 -1.04 12.40 -18.50
CA ASN A 163 0.00 13.23 -19.12
C ASN A 163 1.32 13.18 -18.33
N GLU A 164 1.23 12.90 -17.03
CA GLU A 164 2.36 12.78 -16.14
C GLU A 164 3.01 11.39 -16.24
N SER A 165 4.32 11.32 -16.07
CA SER A 165 5.01 10.05 -15.88
C SER A 165 4.85 9.54 -14.47
N LEU A 166 4.71 8.22 -14.31
CA LEU A 166 4.84 7.53 -13.02
C LEU A 166 6.20 6.83 -12.96
N ILE A 167 7.06 7.31 -12.07
CA ILE A 167 8.39 6.76 -11.83
C ILE A 167 8.34 5.97 -10.52
N THR A 168 8.65 4.68 -10.56
CA THR A 168 8.57 3.80 -9.38
C THR A 168 9.94 3.34 -8.94
N VAL A 169 10.28 3.60 -7.67
CA VAL A 169 11.44 3.05 -6.97
C VAL A 169 10.96 1.90 -6.10
N VAL A 170 11.43 0.68 -6.34
CA VAL A 170 10.95 -0.51 -5.64
C VAL A 170 12.06 -1.55 -5.44
N GLY A 171 12.04 -2.20 -4.27
CA GLY A 171 12.93 -3.30 -3.93
C GLY A 171 12.18 -4.43 -3.23
N CYS A 172 12.87 -5.55 -3.04
CA CYS A 172 12.38 -6.68 -2.25
C CYS A 172 13.35 -7.02 -1.12
N GLY A 173 12.79 -7.51 -0.01
CA GLY A 173 13.59 -7.97 1.13
C GLY A 173 14.30 -9.30 0.86
N GLY A 174 15.52 -9.44 1.37
CA GLY A 174 16.23 -10.71 1.46
C GLY A 174 15.71 -11.58 2.60
N ASN A 175 16.03 -12.89 2.59
CA ASN A 175 15.59 -13.90 3.55
C ASN A 175 14.05 -13.91 3.69
N ARG A 176 13.35 -13.70 2.59
CA ARG A 176 11.89 -13.68 2.45
C ARG A 176 11.48 -14.45 1.21
N ASP A 177 10.18 -14.60 1.01
CA ASP A 177 9.59 -15.23 -0.17
C ASP A 177 10.22 -14.68 -1.47
N GLN A 178 10.91 -15.55 -2.21
CA GLN A 178 11.58 -15.19 -3.46
C GLN A 178 10.63 -15.21 -4.66
N GLU A 179 9.52 -15.99 -4.59
CA GLU A 179 8.56 -16.13 -5.69
C GLU A 179 7.85 -14.81 -6.02
N LYS A 180 7.71 -13.93 -5.02
CA LYS A 180 7.10 -12.61 -5.24
C LYS A 180 7.99 -11.65 -6.02
N ARG A 181 9.32 -11.86 -6.08
CA ARG A 181 10.27 -10.91 -6.70
C ARG A 181 9.98 -10.66 -8.18
N PRO A 182 9.90 -11.70 -9.04
CA PRO A 182 9.54 -11.51 -10.44
C PRO A 182 8.13 -10.93 -10.62
N MET A 183 7.17 -11.31 -9.76
CA MET A 183 5.82 -10.76 -9.81
C MET A 183 5.80 -9.25 -9.53
N MET A 184 6.59 -8.79 -8.56
CA MET A 184 6.72 -7.36 -8.25
C MET A 184 7.41 -6.59 -9.38
N GLY A 185 8.43 -7.19 -10.00
CA GLY A 185 9.09 -6.63 -11.17
C GLY A 185 8.13 -6.45 -12.35
N PHE A 186 7.35 -7.47 -12.66
CA PHE A 186 6.30 -7.44 -13.68
C PHE A 186 5.28 -6.32 -13.44
N ILE A 187 4.70 -6.29 -12.24
CA ILE A 187 3.67 -5.31 -11.87
C ILE A 187 4.22 -3.87 -11.93
N ALA A 188 5.42 -3.65 -11.41
CA ALA A 188 6.06 -2.34 -11.45
C ALA A 188 6.26 -1.87 -12.90
N ALA A 189 6.80 -2.72 -13.78
CA ALA A 189 7.05 -2.39 -15.18
C ALA A 189 5.76 -2.16 -15.98
N GLN A 190 4.72 -2.97 -15.74
CA GLN A 190 3.44 -2.81 -16.42
C GLN A 190 2.72 -1.50 -16.07
N LEU A 191 2.74 -1.11 -14.81
CA LEU A 191 1.91 -0.01 -14.30
C LEU A 191 2.65 1.31 -14.14
N SER A 192 3.96 1.36 -14.46
CA SER A 192 4.79 2.56 -14.37
C SER A 192 5.31 3.00 -15.73
N SER A 193 5.63 4.29 -15.85
CA SER A 193 6.32 4.85 -17.02
C SER A 193 7.83 4.53 -16.98
N LYS A 194 8.43 4.52 -15.77
CA LYS A 194 9.82 4.14 -15.51
C LYS A 194 9.91 3.41 -14.18
N VAL A 195 10.83 2.46 -14.05
CA VAL A 195 11.06 1.69 -12.83
C VAL A 195 12.54 1.67 -12.48
N LEU A 196 12.86 1.94 -11.22
CA LEU A 196 14.17 1.75 -10.64
C LEU A 196 14.09 0.61 -9.64
N PHE A 197 14.68 -0.54 -10.00
CA PHE A 197 14.88 -1.65 -9.08
C PHE A 197 16.06 -1.35 -8.16
N THR A 198 15.86 -1.50 -6.86
CA THR A 198 16.86 -1.13 -5.85
C THR A 198 16.83 -2.07 -4.65
N SER A 199 17.81 -1.93 -3.77
CA SER A 199 17.84 -2.65 -2.49
C SER A 199 16.74 -2.15 -1.56
N ASP A 200 16.10 -3.09 -0.86
CA ASP A 200 15.22 -2.85 0.29
C ASP A 200 16.00 -3.18 1.59
N ASN A 201 15.67 -4.26 2.29
CA ASN A 201 16.45 -4.87 3.37
C ASN A 201 17.07 -6.16 2.82
N PRO A 202 18.29 -6.15 2.26
CA PRO A 202 18.88 -7.34 1.66
C PRO A 202 19.22 -8.42 2.69
N ARG A 203 19.34 -8.06 3.96
CA ARG A 203 19.73 -8.96 5.06
C ARG A 203 21.03 -9.70 4.73
N ASP A 204 20.98 -11.03 4.61
CA ASP A 204 22.16 -11.85 4.32
C ASP A 204 22.35 -12.12 2.82
N GLU A 205 21.35 -11.76 1.98
CA GLU A 205 21.40 -11.96 0.54
C GLU A 205 22.15 -10.82 -0.18
N ASP A 206 22.71 -11.14 -1.34
CA ASP A 206 23.27 -10.15 -2.26
C ASP A 206 22.15 -9.29 -2.86
N PRO A 207 22.17 -7.95 -2.67
CA PRO A 207 21.15 -7.05 -3.21
C PRO A 207 21.04 -7.12 -4.74
N ASP A 208 22.15 -7.31 -5.45
CA ASP A 208 22.13 -7.38 -6.92
C ASP A 208 21.46 -8.66 -7.42
N ARG A 209 21.58 -9.77 -6.67
CA ARG A 209 20.82 -10.98 -6.94
C ARG A 209 19.32 -10.77 -6.78
N ILE A 210 18.89 -10.07 -5.73
CA ILE A 210 17.47 -9.76 -5.51
C ILE A 210 16.93 -8.91 -6.65
N ILE A 211 17.66 -7.86 -7.04
CA ILE A 211 17.31 -6.97 -8.14
C ILE A 211 17.20 -7.73 -9.46
N LYS A 212 18.15 -8.64 -9.72
CA LYS A 212 18.13 -9.50 -10.90
C LYS A 212 16.88 -10.35 -10.96
N GLN A 213 16.47 -10.99 -9.85
CA GLN A 213 15.25 -11.80 -9.78
C GLN A 213 13.98 -10.96 -10.01
N MET A 214 13.95 -9.69 -9.58
CA MET A 214 12.86 -8.78 -9.92
C MET A 214 12.85 -8.47 -11.42
N SER A 215 14.00 -8.19 -12.01
CA SER A 215 14.14 -7.87 -13.44
C SER A 215 13.75 -9.06 -14.35
N GLU A 216 13.99 -10.29 -13.92
CA GLU A 216 13.60 -11.52 -14.64
C GLU A 216 12.09 -11.66 -14.82
N GLY A 217 11.28 -10.97 -14.01
CA GLY A 217 9.83 -10.94 -14.16
C GLY A 217 9.31 -9.92 -15.16
N VAL A 218 10.16 -9.04 -15.68
CA VAL A 218 9.75 -7.96 -16.60
C VAL A 218 9.56 -8.52 -18.00
N ASP A 219 8.45 -8.15 -18.65
CA ASP A 219 8.26 -8.47 -20.06
C ASP A 219 9.33 -7.79 -20.92
N PRO A 220 9.89 -8.47 -21.98
CA PRO A 220 10.94 -7.89 -22.84
C PRO A 220 10.59 -6.53 -23.45
N VAL A 221 9.31 -6.30 -23.74
CA VAL A 221 8.81 -5.03 -24.29
C VAL A 221 8.97 -3.87 -23.29
N ASP A 222 8.98 -4.15 -22.01
CA ASP A 222 9.06 -3.19 -20.92
C ASP A 222 10.48 -3.00 -20.36
N TYR A 223 11.47 -3.80 -20.79
CA TYR A 223 12.86 -3.65 -20.32
C TYR A 223 13.41 -2.22 -20.48
N LYS A 224 13.05 -1.54 -21.55
CA LYS A 224 13.46 -0.14 -21.81
C LYS A 224 12.99 0.86 -20.75
N LYS A 225 11.99 0.50 -19.93
CA LYS A 225 11.47 1.32 -18.84
C LYS A 225 12.21 1.09 -17.52
N THR A 226 13.04 0.05 -17.44
CA THR A 226 13.62 -0.41 -16.19
C THR A 226 15.09 -0.05 -16.06
N MET A 227 15.52 0.26 -14.85
CA MET A 227 16.89 0.53 -14.46
C MET A 227 17.18 -0.18 -13.14
N SER A 228 18.41 -0.66 -12.94
CA SER A 228 18.87 -1.26 -11.69
C SER A 228 19.86 -0.33 -11.03
N VAL A 229 19.57 0.08 -9.78
CA VAL A 229 20.43 0.95 -8.96
C VAL A 229 20.47 0.37 -7.57
N SER A 230 21.50 -0.40 -7.24
CA SER A 230 21.58 -1.16 -5.98
C SER A 230 21.46 -0.29 -4.74
N HIS A 231 22.09 0.88 -4.74
CA HIS A 231 22.04 1.79 -3.61
C HIS A 231 20.73 2.60 -3.59
N ARG A 232 19.87 2.36 -2.59
CA ARG A 232 18.51 2.91 -2.54
C ARG A 232 18.48 4.45 -2.52
N LYS A 233 19.36 5.12 -1.79
CA LYS A 233 19.43 6.59 -1.79
C LYS A 233 19.76 7.13 -3.19
N GLU A 234 20.67 6.47 -3.91
CA GLU A 234 21.00 6.85 -5.29
C GLU A 234 19.83 6.55 -6.26
N ALA A 235 19.09 5.46 -6.05
CA ALA A 235 17.87 5.19 -6.84
C ALA A 235 16.83 6.31 -6.66
N ILE A 236 16.61 6.78 -5.43
CA ILE A 236 15.70 7.92 -5.15
C ILE A 236 16.21 9.20 -5.85
N LYS A 237 17.52 9.45 -5.82
CA LYS A 237 18.12 10.60 -6.50
C LYS A 237 18.00 10.52 -8.02
N VAL A 238 18.19 9.33 -8.62
CA VAL A 238 17.97 9.11 -10.05
C VAL A 238 16.50 9.33 -10.40
N ALA A 239 15.55 8.86 -9.57
CA ALA A 239 14.12 9.12 -9.78
C ALA A 239 13.81 10.62 -9.80
N TYR A 240 14.42 11.40 -8.90
CA TYR A 240 14.32 12.87 -8.92
C TYR A 240 14.85 13.47 -10.23
N GLN A 241 16.03 13.06 -10.67
CA GLN A 241 16.65 13.56 -11.90
C GLN A 241 15.85 13.23 -13.18
N LEU A 242 15.11 12.12 -13.15
CA LEU A 242 14.28 11.67 -14.27
C LEU A 242 12.89 12.30 -14.26
N SER A 243 12.46 12.92 -13.15
CA SER A 243 11.13 13.51 -13.01
C SER A 243 11.05 14.91 -13.64
N GLN A 244 9.89 15.24 -14.15
CA GLN A 244 9.51 16.53 -14.69
C GLN A 244 8.38 17.15 -13.84
N PRO A 245 8.16 18.47 -13.90
CA PRO A 245 7.01 19.08 -13.23
C PRO A 245 5.69 18.40 -13.61
N GLY A 246 4.92 18.03 -12.61
CA GLY A 246 3.66 17.28 -12.76
C GLY A 246 3.81 15.76 -12.60
N ASP A 247 5.01 15.20 -12.76
CA ASP A 247 5.24 13.75 -12.61
C ASP A 247 4.96 13.25 -11.19
N VAL A 248 4.75 11.93 -11.09
CA VAL A 248 4.56 11.23 -9.83
C VAL A 248 5.74 10.28 -9.60
N VAL A 249 6.35 10.35 -8.42
CA VAL A 249 7.38 9.41 -7.98
C VAL A 249 6.83 8.56 -6.84
N LEU A 250 6.74 7.25 -7.05
CA LEU A 250 6.41 6.27 -6.01
C LEU A 250 7.69 5.64 -5.45
N ILE A 251 7.87 5.70 -4.13
CA ILE A 251 8.92 4.98 -3.40
C ILE A 251 8.22 3.90 -2.58
N ALA A 252 8.37 2.64 -3.01
CA ALA A 252 7.64 1.50 -2.46
C ALA A 252 8.55 0.51 -1.72
N GLY A 253 7.98 -0.17 -0.73
CA GLY A 253 8.59 -1.28 0.02
C GLY A 253 8.76 -1.01 1.50
N LYS A 254 9.51 0.02 1.87
CA LYS A 254 9.89 0.31 3.26
C LYS A 254 8.83 1.11 4.04
N GLY A 255 8.12 2.01 3.37
CA GLY A 255 7.10 2.84 4.00
C GLY A 255 7.64 3.60 5.22
N HIS A 256 7.21 3.20 6.42
CA HIS A 256 7.59 3.82 7.70
C HIS A 256 8.85 3.23 8.34
N GLU A 257 9.51 2.26 7.70
CA GLU A 257 10.77 1.71 8.22
C GLU A 257 11.86 2.77 8.15
N ASN A 258 12.46 3.06 9.30
CA ASN A 258 13.53 4.04 9.46
C ASN A 258 14.93 3.42 9.48
N TYR A 259 15.07 2.21 8.94
CA TYR A 259 16.36 1.51 8.86
C TYR A 259 16.46 0.69 7.57
N GLN A 260 17.68 0.36 7.18
CA GLN A 260 17.99 -0.68 6.20
C GLN A 260 18.80 -1.78 6.89
N GLU A 261 18.36 -3.04 6.76
CA GLU A 261 19.00 -4.20 7.38
C GLU A 261 19.96 -4.87 6.37
N VAL A 262 21.26 -4.86 6.68
CA VAL A 262 22.33 -5.43 5.86
C VAL A 262 23.22 -6.30 6.75
N LYS A 263 23.33 -7.59 6.47
CA LYS A 263 24.18 -8.56 7.23
C LYS A 263 23.99 -8.45 8.75
N GLY A 264 22.73 -8.42 9.19
CA GLY A 264 22.37 -8.33 10.60
C GLY A 264 22.54 -6.94 11.24
N GLN A 265 23.02 -5.95 10.52
CA GLN A 265 23.13 -4.58 11.00
C GLN A 265 21.96 -3.73 10.50
N ARG A 266 21.36 -2.94 11.39
CA ARG A 266 20.35 -1.93 11.05
C ARG A 266 21.01 -0.57 10.91
N LEU A 267 21.08 -0.09 9.68
CA LEU A 267 21.60 1.23 9.34
C LEU A 267 20.43 2.22 9.25
N PRO A 268 20.56 3.45 9.80
CA PRO A 268 19.51 4.47 9.66
C PRO A 268 19.17 4.73 8.20
N PHE A 269 17.89 4.65 7.85
CA PHE A 269 17.42 4.87 6.49
C PHE A 269 15.90 5.11 6.49
N ASP A 270 15.47 6.29 6.12
CA ASP A 270 14.06 6.66 6.02
C ASP A 270 13.77 7.18 4.61
N ASP A 271 12.88 6.49 3.89
CA ASP A 271 12.53 6.85 2.51
C ASP A 271 11.93 8.26 2.40
N PHE A 272 11.09 8.63 3.36
CA PHE A 272 10.40 9.90 3.35
C PHE A 272 11.34 11.07 3.62
N GLU A 273 12.17 10.97 4.65
CA GLU A 273 13.17 11.98 4.98
C GLU A 273 14.20 12.15 3.85
N ILE A 274 14.70 11.04 3.29
CA ILE A 274 15.63 11.05 2.17
C ILE A 274 15.01 11.69 0.94
N ALA A 275 13.75 11.35 0.62
CA ALA A 275 13.05 11.94 -0.49
C ALA A 275 12.85 13.45 -0.27
N GLN A 276 12.43 13.87 0.91
CA GLN A 276 12.30 15.29 1.24
C GLN A 276 13.65 16.04 1.08
N GLU A 277 14.75 15.46 1.60
CA GLU A 277 16.09 16.06 1.46
C GLU A 277 16.49 16.24 -0.02
N ILE A 278 16.26 15.22 -0.85
CA ILE A 278 16.66 15.22 -2.26
C ILE A 278 15.76 16.14 -3.10
N PHE A 279 14.45 16.04 -2.92
CA PHE A 279 13.48 16.76 -3.76
C PHE A 279 13.22 18.21 -3.31
N SER A 280 13.65 18.61 -2.11
CA SER A 280 13.59 20.02 -1.67
C SER A 280 14.76 20.87 -2.17
N LYS A 281 15.82 20.25 -2.69
CA LYS A 281 16.96 20.98 -3.29
C LYS A 281 16.49 21.52 -4.63
N THR A 282 16.30 22.84 -4.71
CA THR A 282 16.13 23.52 -5.98
C THR A 282 17.37 23.29 -6.83
N PRO A 283 17.25 22.94 -8.13
CA PRO A 283 18.41 22.82 -9.01
C PRO A 283 19.15 24.13 -9.17
#